data_59dba7d81c90d8b6a710eb2f249137af
#
_entry.id   59dba7d81c90d8b6a710eb2f249137af
#
_cell.length_a   1.000
_cell.length_b   1.000
_cell.length_c   1.000
_cell.angle_alpha   90.00
_cell.angle_beta   90.00
_cell.angle_gamma   90.00
#
_symmetry.space_group_name_H-M   'P 1'
#
loop_
_entity.id
_entity.type
_entity.pdbx_description
1 polymer ?
#
loop_
_entity_poly.entity_id
_entity_poly.type
_entity_poly.pdbx_seq_one_letter_code
_entity_poly.pdbx_strand_id
1 'polypeptide(L)'
;VDTLLTVEETAFKNSLNDRVKGAWTRAQWPELMTVVEKSVAAVTSPIVADKAVQIDNDANLMDVFSVFDKNPLSDRTAFKLDYNLINGYLVLPANSSQSSVFVMGNQVTPSSYGDGGGETSTLPRFLERYLLLATISDWYKSDGQLEKSMQQEQMAEETLALEIDRVERLEGMNKISVNTYPSYSFGVNILTTV
;
A
#
# COMPACT_ATOMS: atom_id res chain seq x y z
N VAL A 1 -8.78 30.61 26.74
CA VAL A 1 -9.29 29.22 26.76
C VAL A 1 -9.21 28.62 25.36
N ASP A 2 -9.59 29.39 24.32
CA ASP A 2 -9.61 28.92 22.93
C ASP A 2 -8.22 28.61 22.33
N THR A 3 -7.15 29.27 22.81
CA THR A 3 -5.79 29.05 22.30
C THR A 3 -5.16 27.75 22.79
N LEU A 4 -5.49 27.28 23.98
CA LEU A 4 -5.01 25.97 24.49
C LEU A 4 -5.68 24.82 23.74
N LEU A 5 -6.97 24.91 23.48
CA LEU A 5 -7.72 23.90 22.71
C LEU A 5 -7.19 23.78 21.28
N THR A 6 -6.81 24.86 20.62
CA THR A 6 -6.22 24.84 19.27
C THR A 6 -4.84 24.18 19.23
N VAL A 7 -4.02 24.36 20.25
CA VAL A 7 -2.69 23.70 20.34
C VAL A 7 -2.84 22.20 20.53
N GLU A 8 -3.73 21.78 21.43
CA GLU A 8 -4.00 20.36 21.67
C GLU A 8 -4.61 19.70 20.44
N GLU A 9 -5.54 20.35 19.76
CA GLU A 9 -6.13 19.88 18.52
C GLU A 9 -5.09 19.70 17.43
N THR A 10 -4.16 20.65 17.28
CA THR A 10 -3.07 20.57 16.32
C THR A 10 -2.12 19.41 16.63
N ALA A 11 -1.78 19.24 17.92
CA ALA A 11 -0.93 18.13 18.35
C ALA A 11 -1.61 16.77 18.08
N PHE A 12 -2.90 16.65 18.33
CA PHE A 12 -3.69 15.45 18.04
C PHE A 12 -3.73 15.15 16.54
N LYS A 13 -3.97 16.15 15.70
CA LYS A 13 -3.96 16.00 14.23
C LYS A 13 -2.59 15.55 13.72
N ASN A 14 -1.52 16.13 14.23
CA ASN A 14 -0.16 15.76 13.84
C ASN A 14 0.14 14.29 14.23
N SER A 15 -0.19 13.90 15.46
CA SER A 15 -0.06 12.51 15.89
C SER A 15 -0.86 11.56 15.02
N LEU A 16 -2.12 11.89 14.71
CA LEU A 16 -2.96 11.08 13.82
C LEU A 16 -2.30 10.91 12.44
N ASN A 17 -1.81 11.99 11.84
CA ASN A 17 -1.17 11.96 10.52
C ASN A 17 0.11 11.09 10.51
N ASP A 18 0.92 11.17 11.57
CA ASP A 18 2.12 10.36 11.72
C ASP A 18 1.79 8.87 11.89
N ARG A 19 0.75 8.57 12.69
CA ARG A 19 0.25 7.19 12.86
C ARG A 19 -0.33 6.61 11.56
N VAL A 20 -1.04 7.42 10.77
CA VAL A 20 -1.54 7.02 9.44
C VAL A 20 -0.37 6.65 8.54
N LYS A 21 0.63 7.52 8.40
CA LYS A 21 1.82 7.26 7.57
C LYS A 21 2.54 5.98 8.01
N GLY A 22 2.71 5.79 9.32
CA GLY A 22 3.30 4.58 9.89
C GLY A 22 2.52 3.31 9.56
N ALA A 23 1.20 3.32 9.73
CA ALA A 23 0.35 2.16 9.43
C ALA A 23 0.28 1.84 7.93
N TRP A 24 0.31 2.87 7.07
CA TRP A 24 0.23 2.73 5.62
C TRP A 24 1.33 1.85 5.04
N THR A 25 2.51 1.92 5.61
CA THR A 25 3.71 1.19 5.17
C THR A 25 3.91 -0.17 5.85
N ARG A 26 3.07 -0.53 6.84
CA ARG A 26 3.22 -1.77 7.62
C ARG A 26 2.84 -3.04 6.85
N ALA A 27 1.94 -2.93 5.86
CA ALA A 27 1.50 -4.07 5.06
C ALA A 27 1.08 -3.62 3.65
N GLN A 28 0.96 -4.58 2.74
CA GLN A 28 0.37 -4.37 1.41
C GLN A 28 -1.15 -4.45 1.52
N TRP A 29 -1.77 -3.33 1.87
CA TRP A 29 -3.21 -3.25 2.07
C TRP A 29 -3.96 -3.39 0.75
N PRO A 30 -4.79 -4.42 0.53
CA PRO A 30 -5.55 -4.58 -0.72
C PRO A 30 -6.47 -3.38 -0.99
N GLU A 31 -6.98 -2.76 0.05
CA GLU A 31 -7.89 -1.62 -0.01
C GLU A 31 -7.19 -0.32 -0.46
N LEU A 32 -5.86 -0.27 -0.35
CA LEU A 32 -5.03 0.87 -0.75
C LEU A 32 -4.30 0.63 -2.08
N MET A 33 -4.52 -0.52 -2.70
CA MET A 33 -3.90 -0.82 -3.98
C MET A 33 -4.55 0.01 -5.09
N THR A 34 -3.71 0.57 -5.95
CA THR A 34 -4.11 1.32 -7.13
C THR A 34 -3.38 0.83 -8.37
N VAL A 35 -3.97 1.08 -9.54
CA VAL A 35 -3.36 0.82 -10.84
C VAL A 35 -3.31 2.12 -11.62
N VAL A 36 -2.11 2.55 -11.98
CA VAL A 36 -1.87 3.80 -12.69
C VAL A 36 -1.26 3.52 -14.05
N GLU A 37 -1.83 4.08 -15.12
CA GLU A 37 -1.23 4.03 -16.45
C GLU A 37 -0.07 5.03 -16.54
N LYS A 38 1.06 4.57 -17.05
CA LYS A 38 2.28 5.36 -17.24
C LYS A 38 2.84 5.19 -18.63
N SER A 39 3.27 6.30 -19.24
CA SER A 39 3.95 6.28 -20.54
C SER A 39 5.40 5.81 -20.39
N VAL A 40 5.83 5.01 -21.33
CA VAL A 40 7.21 4.52 -21.45
C VAL A 40 8.00 5.44 -22.38
N ALA A 41 9.15 5.93 -21.92
CA ALA A 41 10.01 6.81 -22.69
C ALA A 41 11.49 6.46 -22.50
N ALA A 42 12.33 6.88 -23.44
CA ALA A 42 13.78 6.81 -23.26
C ALA A 42 14.24 7.87 -22.26
N VAL A 43 15.19 7.51 -21.40
CA VAL A 43 15.79 8.39 -20.39
C VAL A 43 17.30 8.37 -20.57
N THR A 44 17.92 9.54 -20.55
CA THR A 44 19.37 9.71 -20.72
C THR A 44 20.07 10.25 -19.49
N SER A 45 19.32 10.71 -18.50
CA SER A 45 19.80 11.21 -17.19
C SER A 45 18.66 11.14 -16.17
N PRO A 46 18.85 10.74 -14.92
CA PRO A 46 20.11 10.32 -14.27
C PRO A 46 20.54 8.88 -14.61
N ILE A 47 19.73 8.15 -15.37
CA ILE A 47 20.02 6.81 -15.87
C ILE A 47 19.99 6.82 -17.40
N VAL A 48 20.60 5.84 -18.03
CA VAL A 48 20.49 5.62 -19.48
C VAL A 48 19.64 4.36 -19.68
N ALA A 49 18.45 4.55 -20.25
CA ALA A 49 17.53 3.46 -20.51
C ALA A 49 16.64 3.81 -21.73
N ASP A 50 16.48 2.87 -22.66
CA ASP A 50 15.63 3.06 -23.84
C ASP A 50 14.13 2.99 -23.49
N LYS A 51 13.80 2.28 -22.45
CA LYS A 51 12.43 2.02 -22.00
C LYS A 51 12.33 2.20 -20.48
N ALA A 52 11.92 3.39 -20.06
CA ALA A 52 11.77 3.71 -18.63
C ALA A 52 10.48 4.47 -18.36
N VAL A 53 10.02 4.35 -17.11
CA VAL A 53 8.88 5.07 -16.56
C VAL A 53 9.34 5.74 -15.27
N GLN A 54 9.15 7.04 -15.15
CA GLN A 54 9.44 7.75 -13.92
C GLN A 54 8.34 7.46 -12.88
N ILE A 55 8.77 7.04 -11.69
CA ILE A 55 7.87 6.74 -10.56
C ILE A 55 8.17 7.63 -9.37
N ASP A 56 9.40 8.10 -9.26
CA ASP A 56 9.79 9.00 -8.17
C ASP A 56 8.90 10.24 -8.13
N ASN A 57 8.42 10.58 -6.91
CA ASN A 57 7.49 11.69 -6.67
C ASN A 57 6.14 11.58 -7.41
N ASP A 58 5.67 10.36 -7.69
CA ASP A 58 4.33 10.19 -8.25
C ASP A 58 3.25 10.63 -7.27
N ALA A 59 2.30 11.44 -7.72
CA ALA A 59 1.23 11.93 -6.87
C ALA A 59 0.21 10.85 -6.45
N ASN A 60 0.19 9.72 -7.15
CA ASN A 60 -0.82 8.67 -6.95
C ASN A 60 -0.24 7.34 -6.50
N LEU A 61 1.07 7.15 -6.57
CA LEU A 61 1.73 5.88 -6.38
C LEU A 61 2.92 6.02 -5.42
N MET A 62 2.89 5.30 -4.31
CA MET A 62 3.96 5.30 -3.31
C MET A 62 4.95 4.15 -3.54
N ASP A 63 4.43 2.94 -3.74
CA ASP A 63 5.23 1.73 -3.94
C ASP A 63 4.80 0.99 -5.20
N VAL A 64 5.71 0.22 -5.80
CA VAL A 64 5.44 -0.61 -6.98
C VAL A 64 5.50 -2.08 -6.62
N PHE A 65 4.42 -2.80 -6.86
CA PHE A 65 4.35 -4.25 -6.65
C PHE A 65 4.44 -5.04 -7.94
N SER A 66 3.82 -4.53 -8.99
CA SER A 66 3.77 -5.21 -10.28
C SER A 66 3.52 -4.23 -11.41
N VAL A 67 3.97 -4.63 -12.59
CA VAL A 67 3.78 -3.87 -13.84
C VAL A 67 3.11 -4.79 -14.84
N PHE A 68 2.13 -4.26 -15.57
CA PHE A 68 1.35 -5.02 -16.54
C PHE A 68 1.33 -4.31 -17.89
N ASP A 69 1.14 -5.08 -18.95
CA ASP A 69 0.98 -4.58 -20.32
C ASP A 69 -0.36 -3.92 -20.56
N LYS A 70 -1.40 -4.32 -19.78
CA LYS A 70 -2.77 -3.82 -19.81
C LYS A 70 -3.31 -3.66 -18.41
N ASN A 71 -4.42 -2.93 -18.28
CA ASN A 71 -5.04 -2.75 -16.98
C ASN A 71 -5.57 -4.10 -16.42
N PRO A 72 -4.96 -4.65 -15.35
CA PRO A 72 -5.34 -5.94 -14.79
C PRO A 72 -6.72 -5.94 -14.11
N LEU A 73 -7.27 -4.76 -13.81
CA LEU A 73 -8.61 -4.64 -13.23
C LEU A 73 -9.73 -4.77 -14.28
N SER A 74 -9.44 -4.45 -15.54
CA SER A 74 -10.41 -4.47 -16.63
C SER A 74 -10.16 -5.54 -17.67
N ASP A 75 -8.91 -5.99 -17.86
CA ASP A 75 -8.53 -6.98 -18.87
C ASP A 75 -7.91 -8.22 -18.22
N ARG A 76 -8.60 -9.34 -18.32
CA ARG A 76 -8.13 -10.64 -17.81
C ARG A 76 -6.94 -11.21 -18.58
N THR A 77 -6.62 -10.65 -19.75
CA THR A 77 -5.46 -11.06 -20.57
C THR A 77 -4.21 -10.26 -20.22
N ALA A 78 -4.28 -9.35 -19.23
CA ALA A 78 -3.15 -8.61 -18.75
C ALA A 78 -2.07 -9.55 -18.21
N PHE A 79 -0.85 -9.40 -18.67
CA PHE A 79 0.28 -10.18 -18.17
C PHE A 79 1.31 -9.28 -17.49
N LYS A 80 1.95 -9.87 -16.49
CA LYS A 80 2.97 -9.18 -15.70
C LYS A 80 4.24 -9.03 -16.52
N LEU A 81 4.80 -7.82 -16.51
CA LEU A 81 6.06 -7.49 -17.15
C LEU A 81 7.21 -7.56 -16.14
N ASP A 82 8.36 -8.00 -16.60
CA ASP A 82 9.60 -7.90 -15.84
C ASP A 82 10.11 -6.46 -15.87
N TYR A 83 10.64 -6.00 -14.75
CA TYR A 83 11.19 -4.65 -14.60
C TYR A 83 12.30 -4.60 -13.56
N ASN A 84 13.13 -3.56 -13.64
CA ASN A 84 14.08 -3.19 -12.61
C ASN A 84 13.76 -1.79 -12.09
N LEU A 85 13.87 -1.58 -10.78
CA LEU A 85 13.69 -0.27 -10.17
C LEU A 85 15.07 0.35 -9.90
N ILE A 86 15.38 1.45 -10.57
CA ILE A 86 16.69 2.12 -10.50
C ILE A 86 16.47 3.63 -10.39
N ASN A 87 16.94 4.24 -9.30
CA ASN A 87 16.90 5.70 -9.07
C ASN A 87 15.50 6.32 -9.29
N GLY A 88 14.44 5.67 -8.81
CA GLY A 88 13.08 6.16 -9.00
C GLY A 88 12.48 5.94 -10.39
N TYR A 89 13.21 5.22 -11.26
CA TYR A 89 12.74 4.81 -12.58
C TYR A 89 12.48 3.31 -12.60
N LEU A 90 11.37 2.95 -13.21
CA LEU A 90 11.04 1.59 -13.57
C LEU A 90 11.58 1.36 -14.99
N VAL A 91 12.57 0.49 -15.11
CA VAL A 91 13.25 0.17 -16.38
C VAL A 91 12.72 -1.16 -16.91
N LEU A 92 12.17 -1.13 -18.10
CA LEU A 92 11.71 -2.32 -18.82
C LEU A 92 12.84 -2.91 -19.68
N PRO A 93 12.76 -4.21 -20.02
CA PRO A 93 13.68 -4.80 -21.00
C PRO A 93 13.65 -4.05 -22.33
N ALA A 94 14.82 -3.91 -22.99
CA ALA A 94 14.97 -3.16 -24.23
C ALA A 94 14.08 -3.70 -25.38
N ASN A 95 13.75 -4.99 -25.35
CA ASN A 95 12.85 -5.64 -26.32
C ASN A 95 11.36 -5.43 -26.02
N SER A 96 11.01 -4.69 -24.98
CA SER A 96 9.60 -4.35 -24.69
C SER A 96 9.01 -3.51 -25.81
N SER A 97 7.82 -3.88 -26.28
CA SER A 97 7.11 -3.15 -27.34
C SER A 97 6.13 -2.11 -26.81
N GLN A 98 5.93 -2.04 -25.48
CA GLN A 98 4.94 -1.18 -24.86
C GLN A 98 5.32 0.30 -24.97
N SER A 99 4.33 1.12 -25.32
CA SER A 99 4.39 2.59 -25.24
C SER A 99 3.81 3.13 -23.93
N SER A 100 2.94 2.35 -23.29
CA SER A 100 2.44 2.58 -21.93
C SER A 100 2.39 1.27 -21.14
N VAL A 101 2.42 1.38 -19.84
CA VAL A 101 2.30 0.26 -18.90
C VAL A 101 1.38 0.62 -17.74
N PHE A 102 0.82 -0.38 -17.11
CA PHE A 102 -0.02 -0.25 -15.93
C PHE A 102 0.76 -0.68 -14.70
N VAL A 103 1.03 0.28 -13.83
CA VAL A 103 1.80 0.10 -12.61
C VAL A 103 0.83 -0.10 -11.44
N MET A 104 0.92 -1.24 -10.78
CA MET A 104 0.15 -1.56 -9.58
C MET A 104 1.02 -1.32 -8.35
N GLY A 105 0.46 -0.59 -7.38
CA GLY A 105 1.14 -0.30 -6.14
C GLY A 105 0.22 0.30 -5.09
N ASN A 106 0.78 0.76 -3.98
CA ASN A 106 0.02 1.48 -2.96
C ASN A 106 -0.26 2.92 -3.38
N GLN A 107 -1.43 3.41 -3.02
CA GLN A 107 -1.74 4.84 -3.08
C GLN A 107 -0.80 5.64 -2.19
N VAL A 108 -0.49 6.87 -2.59
CA VAL A 108 0.20 7.83 -1.74
C VAL A 108 -0.67 8.15 -0.53
N THR A 109 -0.06 8.21 0.66
CA THR A 109 -0.75 8.68 1.86
C THR A 109 -1.26 10.11 1.64
N PRO A 110 -2.50 10.42 2.02
CA PRO A 110 -2.98 11.80 2.01
C PRO A 110 -2.02 12.73 2.76
N SER A 111 -1.85 13.95 2.27
CA SER A 111 -0.89 14.91 2.83
C SER A 111 -1.22 15.29 4.28
N SER A 112 -2.50 15.39 4.61
CA SER A 112 -2.99 15.59 5.97
C SER A 112 -4.46 15.20 6.11
N TYR A 113 -4.85 14.78 7.31
CA TYR A 113 -6.22 14.59 7.72
C TYR A 113 -6.63 15.72 8.67
N GLY A 114 -7.81 16.27 8.51
CA GLY A 114 -8.42 17.16 9.49
C GLY A 114 -8.19 18.66 9.29
N ASP A 115 -7.63 19.11 8.16
CA ASP A 115 -7.40 20.53 7.89
C ASP A 115 -8.60 21.27 7.27
N GLY A 116 -9.62 20.57 6.81
CA GLY A 116 -10.84 21.12 6.22
C GLY A 116 -12.03 20.97 7.14
N GLY A 117 -12.64 22.06 7.59
CA GLY A 117 -13.89 22.01 8.34
C GLY A 117 -15.05 21.55 7.48
N GLY A 118 -15.18 20.25 7.28
CA GLY A 118 -16.19 19.61 6.43
C GLY A 118 -15.69 18.43 5.61
N GLU A 119 -14.39 18.12 5.66
CA GLU A 119 -13.86 16.91 5.08
C GLU A 119 -14.31 15.71 5.91
N THR A 120 -15.18 14.89 5.36
CA THR A 120 -15.33 13.51 5.75
C THR A 120 -14.02 12.81 5.39
N SER A 121 -13.09 12.80 6.32
CA SER A 121 -11.82 12.11 6.14
C SER A 121 -12.12 10.66 5.82
N THR A 122 -11.73 10.23 4.65
CA THR A 122 -11.85 8.84 4.23
C THR A 122 -10.68 8.03 4.81
N LEU A 123 -10.56 8.03 6.14
CA LEU A 123 -9.68 7.08 6.81
C LEU A 123 -10.13 5.68 6.42
N PRO A 124 -9.20 4.80 6.03
CA PRO A 124 -9.54 3.41 5.75
C PRO A 124 -10.18 2.78 6.99
N ARG A 125 -11.39 2.24 6.84
CA ARG A 125 -12.17 1.68 7.97
C ARG A 125 -11.41 0.63 8.77
N PHE A 126 -10.56 -0.15 8.10
CA PHE A 126 -9.76 -1.19 8.74
C PHE A 126 -8.66 -0.60 9.64
N LEU A 127 -8.23 0.65 9.45
CA LEU A 127 -7.28 1.35 10.31
C LEU A 127 -7.93 2.22 11.39
N GLU A 128 -9.21 2.53 11.31
CA GLU A 128 -9.88 3.47 12.22
C GLU A 128 -9.65 3.13 13.70
N ARG A 129 -9.83 1.87 14.07
CA ARG A 129 -9.67 1.43 15.45
C ARG A 129 -8.21 1.54 15.93
N TYR A 130 -7.27 1.12 15.10
CA TYR A 130 -5.84 1.28 15.39
C TYR A 130 -5.49 2.75 15.59
N LEU A 131 -5.88 3.59 14.64
CA LEU A 131 -5.55 5.02 14.66
C LEU A 131 -6.12 5.72 15.88
N LEU A 132 -7.36 5.40 16.27
CA LEU A 132 -7.98 5.93 17.48
C LEU A 132 -7.18 5.57 18.74
N LEU A 133 -6.85 4.31 18.93
CA LEU A 133 -6.13 3.82 20.11
C LEU A 133 -4.70 4.38 20.15
N ALA A 134 -4.00 4.39 19.02
CA ALA A 134 -2.63 4.90 18.92
C ALA A 134 -2.56 6.41 19.18
N THR A 135 -3.50 7.18 18.65
CA THR A 135 -3.55 8.63 18.87
C THR A 135 -3.91 8.97 20.33
N ILE A 136 -4.81 8.19 20.95
CA ILE A 136 -5.12 8.30 22.39
C ILE A 136 -3.88 7.96 23.25
N SER A 137 -3.09 6.97 22.84
CA SER A 137 -1.82 6.63 23.49
C SER A 137 -0.87 7.81 23.48
N ASP A 138 -0.69 8.45 22.33
CA ASP A 138 0.17 9.63 22.19
C ASP A 138 -0.31 10.80 23.04
N TRP A 139 -1.63 10.99 23.14
CA TRP A 139 -2.20 12.01 24.02
C TRP A 139 -1.91 11.72 25.50
N TYR A 140 -2.12 10.50 25.99
CA TYR A 140 -1.76 10.11 27.35
C TYR A 140 -0.26 10.29 27.63
N LYS A 141 0.59 10.01 26.64
CA LYS A 141 2.03 10.20 26.74
C LYS A 141 2.37 11.68 26.92
N SER A 142 1.74 12.58 26.19
CA SER A 142 1.93 14.01 26.30
C SER A 142 1.43 14.58 27.63
N ASP A 143 0.38 13.97 28.22
CA ASP A 143 -0.19 14.32 29.52
C ASP A 143 0.58 13.68 30.72
N GLY A 144 1.67 12.93 30.44
CA GLY A 144 2.48 12.29 31.48
C GLY A 144 1.89 11.00 32.05
N GLN A 145 0.77 10.49 31.53
CA GLN A 145 0.09 9.27 31.99
C GLN A 145 0.67 8.03 31.30
N LEU A 146 1.95 7.72 31.57
CA LEU A 146 2.70 6.69 30.84
C LEU A 146 2.08 5.30 30.92
N GLU A 147 1.53 4.90 32.06
CA GLU A 147 0.90 3.56 32.20
C GLU A 147 -0.31 3.40 31.28
N LYS A 148 -1.16 4.44 31.21
CA LYS A 148 -2.32 4.43 30.31
C LYS A 148 -1.88 4.48 28.85
N SER A 149 -0.85 5.28 28.53
CA SER A 149 -0.27 5.31 27.21
C SER A 149 0.20 3.93 26.77
N MET A 150 0.97 3.22 27.58
CA MET A 150 1.45 1.87 27.28
C MET A 150 0.32 0.88 27.05
N GLN A 151 -0.74 0.93 27.87
CA GLN A 151 -1.91 0.08 27.69
C GLN A 151 -2.62 0.34 26.35
N GLN A 152 -2.82 1.61 26.00
CA GLN A 152 -3.46 1.98 24.74
C GLN A 152 -2.59 1.62 23.54
N GLU A 153 -1.27 1.80 23.64
CA GLU A 153 -0.33 1.43 22.57
C GLU A 153 -0.34 -0.08 22.34
N GLN A 154 -0.35 -0.88 23.41
CA GLN A 154 -0.45 -2.33 23.27
C GLN A 154 -1.75 -2.73 22.56
N MET A 155 -2.89 -2.17 22.95
CA MET A 155 -4.19 -2.44 22.31
C MET A 155 -4.20 -2.00 20.84
N ALA A 156 -3.53 -0.89 20.51
CA ALA A 156 -3.37 -0.41 19.14
C ALA A 156 -2.56 -1.40 18.30
N GLU A 157 -1.38 -1.80 18.78
CA GLU A 157 -0.51 -2.75 18.05
C GLU A 157 -1.18 -4.14 17.90
N GLU A 158 -1.90 -4.63 18.90
CA GLU A 158 -2.69 -5.85 18.80
C GLU A 158 -3.77 -5.73 17.71
N THR A 159 -4.45 -4.58 17.64
CA THR A 159 -5.47 -4.31 16.60
C THR A 159 -4.84 -4.29 15.20
N LEU A 160 -3.70 -3.62 15.04
CA LEU A 160 -2.97 -3.56 13.77
C LEU A 160 -2.46 -4.94 13.34
N ALA A 161 -1.93 -5.72 14.29
CA ALA A 161 -1.46 -7.09 14.04
C ALA A 161 -2.59 -8.01 13.53
N LEU A 162 -3.80 -7.87 14.05
CA LEU A 162 -4.97 -8.62 13.57
C LEU A 162 -5.34 -8.26 12.12
N GLU A 163 -5.22 -6.98 11.75
CA GLU A 163 -5.47 -6.56 10.37
C GLU A 163 -4.38 -7.03 9.41
N ILE A 164 -3.11 -7.01 9.83
CA ILE A 164 -1.99 -7.57 9.05
C ILE A 164 -2.21 -9.08 8.84
N ASP A 165 -2.52 -9.83 9.88
CA ASP A 165 -2.81 -11.27 9.79
C ASP A 165 -4.03 -11.56 8.86
N ARG A 166 -5.03 -10.67 8.82
CA ARG A 166 -6.12 -10.75 7.86
C ARG A 166 -5.61 -10.68 6.41
N VAL A 167 -4.74 -9.70 6.13
CA VAL A 167 -4.15 -9.53 4.78
C VAL A 167 -3.30 -10.73 4.39
N GLU A 168 -2.43 -11.20 5.28
CA GLU A 168 -1.57 -12.36 5.05
C GLU A 168 -2.38 -13.64 4.77
N ARG A 169 -3.50 -13.84 5.47
CA ARG A 169 -4.42 -14.96 5.20
C ARG A 169 -5.06 -14.85 3.84
N LEU A 170 -5.48 -13.66 3.41
CA LEU A 170 -6.05 -13.45 2.08
C LEU A 170 -5.03 -13.75 0.97
N GLU A 171 -3.78 -13.33 1.13
CA GLU A 171 -2.70 -13.65 0.21
C GLU A 171 -2.38 -15.16 0.18
N GLY A 172 -2.34 -15.79 1.35
CA GLY A 172 -2.13 -17.24 1.49
C GLY A 172 -3.21 -18.06 0.79
N MET A 173 -4.47 -17.68 0.89
CA MET A 173 -5.57 -18.32 0.18
C MET A 173 -5.44 -18.21 -1.34
N ASN A 174 -5.02 -17.05 -1.85
CA ASN A 174 -4.78 -16.87 -3.28
C ASN A 174 -3.62 -17.72 -3.80
N LYS A 175 -2.55 -17.90 -3.03
CA LYS A 175 -1.42 -18.77 -3.38
C LYS A 175 -1.82 -20.25 -3.39
N ILE A 176 -2.66 -20.68 -2.46
CA ILE A 176 -3.15 -22.08 -2.40
C ILE A 176 -4.03 -22.39 -3.61
N SER A 177 -4.89 -21.48 -4.04
CA SER A 177 -5.77 -21.70 -5.20
C SER A 177 -5.00 -21.84 -6.52
N VAL A 178 -3.87 -21.13 -6.67
CA VAL A 178 -3.00 -21.22 -7.85
C VAL A 178 -2.19 -22.53 -7.86
N ASN A 179 -1.78 -23.04 -6.70
CA ASN A 179 -0.99 -24.26 -6.61
C ASN A 179 -1.81 -25.55 -6.67
N THR A 180 -3.13 -25.50 -6.47
CA THR A 180 -3.97 -26.69 -6.50
C THR A 180 -4.34 -27.09 -7.94
N TYR A 181 -4.35 -26.17 -8.88
CA TYR A 181 -4.71 -26.44 -10.28
C TYR A 181 -3.68 -27.30 -11.05
N PRO A 182 -2.37 -27.06 -10.95
CA PRO A 182 -1.39 -27.89 -11.67
C PRO A 182 -1.25 -29.31 -11.15
N SER A 183 -1.44 -29.52 -9.84
CA SER A 183 -1.31 -30.85 -9.25
C SER A 183 -2.50 -31.77 -9.56
N TYR A 184 -3.67 -31.20 -9.83
CA TYR A 184 -4.85 -31.99 -10.19
C TYR A 184 -4.78 -32.52 -11.63
N SER A 185 -4.20 -31.74 -12.54
CA SER A 185 -3.99 -32.21 -13.92
C SER A 185 -2.90 -33.28 -14.04
N PHE A 186 -1.95 -33.30 -13.10
CA PHE A 186 -0.88 -34.30 -13.08
C PHE A 186 -1.38 -35.68 -12.58
N GLY A 187 -2.35 -35.69 -11.66
CA GLY A 187 -2.93 -36.92 -11.13
C GLY A 187 -3.82 -37.67 -12.14
N VAL A 188 -4.46 -36.94 -13.04
CA VAL A 188 -5.35 -37.52 -14.06
C VAL A 188 -4.57 -38.19 -15.20
N ASN A 189 -3.39 -37.71 -15.52
CA ASN A 189 -2.56 -38.28 -16.58
C ASN A 189 -1.83 -39.58 -16.19
N ILE A 190 -1.75 -39.91 -14.90
CA ILE A 190 -1.15 -41.18 -14.43
C ILE A 190 -2.14 -42.35 -14.50
N LEU A 191 -3.43 -42.07 -14.51
CA LEU A 191 -4.46 -43.12 -14.50
C LEU A 191 -4.92 -43.56 -15.90
N THR A 192 -4.43 -42.98 -16.98
CA THR A 192 -4.80 -43.29 -18.35
C THR A 192 -3.74 -44.09 -19.12
N THR A 193 -2.69 -44.57 -18.44
CA THR A 193 -1.59 -45.32 -19.06
C THR A 193 -1.40 -46.71 -18.46
N VAL A 194 -2.49 -47.37 -18.07
CA VAL A 194 -2.48 -48.78 -17.73
C VAL A 194 -3.44 -49.55 -18.65
#